data_9d60409b517e1cd431a85feb0909b404
#
_entry.id   9d60409b517e1cd431a85feb0909b404
#
_cell.length_a   1.000
_cell.length_b   1.000
_cell.length_c   1.000
_cell.angle_alpha   90.00
_cell.angle_beta   90.00
_cell.angle_gamma   90.00
#
_symmetry.space_group_name_H-M   'P 1'
#
loop_
_entity.id
_entity.type
_entity.pdbx_description
1 polymer ?
#
loop_
_entity_poly.entity_id
_entity_poly.type
_entity_poly.pdbx_seq_one_letter_code
_entity_poly.pdbx_strand_id
1 'polypeptide(L)'
;MLVPNKGDVCIAQTYTNMTNATETKDMVRQKYAEIALQDKDTNASSCCGAGGCSTEVYNIMTDDYSEMKGYNPAADLGLGCGLPTQFAGIKPGDTVLDLGSGAGNDCFVARHETGEDGRVIGVDFTPEMIAKAKENASKLGYQNVEFR
;
A
#
# COMPACT_ATOMS: atom_id res chain seq x y z
N MET A 1 -9.14 42.87 -13.96
CA MET A 1 -10.07 42.06 -13.18
C MET A 1 -10.12 40.68 -13.80
N LEU A 2 -9.22 39.80 -13.33
CA LEU A 2 -9.07 38.43 -13.84
C LEU A 2 -9.84 37.50 -12.90
N VAL A 3 -10.84 36.82 -13.44
CA VAL A 3 -11.63 35.81 -12.72
C VAL A 3 -10.81 34.51 -12.69
N PRO A 4 -10.51 33.91 -11.52
CA PRO A 4 -9.83 32.62 -11.47
C PRO A 4 -10.76 31.53 -11.96
N ASN A 5 -10.20 30.70 -12.85
CA ASN A 5 -10.87 29.54 -13.44
C ASN A 5 -11.14 28.49 -12.32
N LYS A 6 -12.38 28.04 -12.19
CA LYS A 6 -12.79 27.00 -11.27
C LYS A 6 -12.35 25.63 -11.82
N GLY A 7 -11.18 25.15 -11.40
CA GLY A 7 -10.70 23.85 -11.84
C GLY A 7 -9.50 23.30 -11.05
N ASP A 8 -8.73 24.15 -10.43
CA ASP A 8 -7.46 23.72 -9.81
C ASP A 8 -7.52 23.79 -8.28
N VAL A 9 -8.30 22.89 -7.67
CA VAL A 9 -8.14 22.63 -6.24
C VAL A 9 -7.08 21.54 -6.09
N CYS A 10 -5.82 21.97 -6.18
CA CYS A 10 -4.69 21.12 -5.83
C CYS A 10 -4.82 20.73 -4.34
N ILE A 11 -4.58 19.47 -4.01
CA ILE A 11 -4.59 18.90 -2.65
C ILE A 11 -3.79 19.76 -1.64
N ALA A 12 -2.84 20.57 -2.09
CA ALA A 12 -2.08 21.51 -1.26
C ALA A 12 -2.94 22.53 -0.50
N GLN A 13 -4.15 22.87 -0.96
CA GLN A 13 -5.01 23.83 -0.25
C GLN A 13 -5.82 23.21 0.90
N THR A 14 -5.94 21.88 0.94
CA THR A 14 -6.66 21.17 2.01
C THR A 14 -5.82 21.04 3.29
N TYR A 15 -4.50 21.13 3.19
CA TYR A 15 -3.58 20.98 4.31
C TYR A 15 -3.47 22.21 5.22
N THR A 16 -3.89 23.40 4.77
CA THR A 16 -3.68 24.66 5.51
C THR A 16 -4.60 24.84 6.73
N ASN A 17 -5.61 23.99 6.92
CA ASN A 17 -6.58 24.10 8.01
C ASN A 17 -6.62 22.90 8.96
N MET A 18 -5.68 21.96 8.88
CA MET A 18 -5.68 20.78 9.75
C MET A 18 -5.02 21.12 11.09
N THR A 19 -5.83 21.27 12.10
CA THR A 19 -5.40 21.77 13.43
C THR A 19 -5.07 20.66 14.43
N ASN A 20 -5.35 19.37 14.10
CA ASN A 20 -5.04 18.28 15.03
C ASN A 20 -4.64 16.96 14.33
N ALA A 21 -3.85 16.15 15.07
CA ALA A 21 -3.34 14.87 14.58
C ALA A 21 -4.43 13.83 14.26
N THR A 22 -5.60 13.94 14.86
CA THR A 22 -6.72 13.02 14.64
C THR A 22 -7.33 13.24 13.26
N GLU A 23 -7.61 14.47 12.89
CA GLU A 23 -8.15 14.82 11.56
C GLU A 23 -7.19 14.38 10.45
N THR A 24 -5.88 14.58 10.64
CA THR A 24 -4.87 14.14 9.69
C THR A 24 -4.90 12.62 9.50
N LYS A 25 -4.97 11.86 10.60
CA LYS A 25 -5.05 10.40 10.56
C LYS A 25 -6.33 9.91 9.86
N ASP A 26 -7.46 10.54 10.13
CA ASP A 26 -8.74 10.17 9.53
C ASP A 26 -8.74 10.44 8.02
N MET A 27 -8.18 11.57 7.58
CA MET A 27 -8.04 11.87 6.15
C MET A 27 -7.12 10.87 5.46
N VAL A 28 -5.97 10.54 6.06
CA VAL A 28 -5.04 9.54 5.51
C VAL A 28 -5.73 8.18 5.42
N ARG A 29 -6.43 7.75 6.48
CA ARG A 29 -7.18 6.49 6.48
C ARG A 29 -8.23 6.44 5.37
N GLN A 30 -9.01 7.52 5.22
CA GLN A 30 -10.03 7.60 4.18
C GLN A 30 -9.41 7.47 2.78
N LYS A 31 -8.26 8.13 2.55
CA LYS A 31 -7.56 8.04 1.26
C LYS A 31 -7.09 6.62 0.96
N TYR A 32 -6.49 5.94 1.93
CA TYR A 32 -6.07 4.55 1.77
C TYR A 32 -7.25 3.58 1.63
N ALA A 33 -8.39 3.85 2.26
CA ALA A 33 -9.62 3.08 2.05
C ALA A 33 -10.12 3.18 0.60
N GLU A 34 -10.12 4.39 0.01
CA GLU A 34 -10.45 4.58 -1.41
C GLU A 34 -9.51 3.77 -2.32
N ILE A 35 -8.21 3.84 -2.07
CA ILE A 35 -7.17 3.12 -2.83
C ILE A 35 -7.36 1.60 -2.73
N ALA A 36 -7.72 1.09 -1.56
CA ALA A 36 -7.96 -0.35 -1.35
C ALA A 36 -9.07 -0.91 -2.23
N LEU A 37 -10.03 -0.09 -2.64
CA LEU A 37 -11.15 -0.47 -3.50
C LEU A 37 -10.85 -0.39 -5.00
N GLN A 38 -9.68 0.13 -5.38
CA GLN A 38 -9.25 0.33 -6.75
C GLN A 38 -8.19 -0.71 -7.15
N ASP A 39 -7.95 -0.84 -8.46
CA ASP A 39 -6.83 -1.59 -9.00
C ASP A 39 -5.58 -0.71 -9.17
N LYS A 40 -4.44 -1.36 -9.47
CA LYS A 40 -3.14 -0.69 -9.63
C LYS A 40 -3.16 0.39 -10.72
N ASP A 41 -3.81 0.13 -11.85
CA ASP A 41 -3.84 1.04 -13.00
C ASP A 41 -4.67 2.29 -12.68
N THR A 42 -5.81 2.11 -12.00
CA THR A 42 -6.65 3.21 -11.52
C THR A 42 -5.90 4.05 -10.48
N ASN A 43 -5.19 3.41 -9.54
CA ASN A 43 -4.39 4.10 -8.54
C ASN A 43 -3.25 4.91 -9.17
N ALA A 44 -2.54 4.34 -10.15
CA ALA A 44 -1.47 5.02 -10.87
C ALA A 44 -1.97 6.27 -11.61
N SER A 45 -3.18 6.21 -12.18
CA SER A 45 -3.79 7.34 -12.89
C SER A 45 -4.33 8.41 -11.94
N SER A 46 -4.76 8.07 -10.73
CA SER A 46 -5.37 8.99 -9.77
C SER A 46 -4.36 9.71 -8.88
N CYS A 47 -3.15 9.21 -8.73
CA CYS A 47 -2.05 9.89 -8.04
C CYS A 47 -1.56 11.14 -8.79
N CYS A 48 -1.77 11.19 -10.11
CA CYS A 48 -1.50 12.36 -10.93
C CYS A 48 -2.84 13.08 -11.17
N GLY A 49 -3.30 13.89 -10.21
CA GLY A 49 -4.37 14.84 -10.49
C GLY A 49 -4.04 15.60 -11.77
N ALA A 50 -5.06 16.00 -12.59
CA ALA A 50 -5.01 16.55 -13.94
C ALA A 50 -4.10 17.80 -14.16
N GLY A 51 -3.05 17.96 -13.39
CA GLY A 51 -2.08 19.08 -13.36
C GLY A 51 -0.62 18.65 -13.47
N GLY A 52 -0.29 17.54 -14.19
CA GLY A 52 1.08 17.33 -14.68
C GLY A 52 2.17 17.32 -13.60
N CYS A 53 2.03 16.51 -12.55
CA CYS A 53 3.22 16.07 -11.81
C CYS A 53 4.00 15.17 -12.76
N SER A 54 5.26 15.57 -13.07
CA SER A 54 6.14 14.75 -13.90
C SER A 54 6.21 13.35 -13.28
N THR A 55 5.80 12.35 -14.04
CA THR A 55 5.78 10.93 -13.69
C THR A 55 7.13 10.39 -13.23
N GLU A 56 8.20 11.14 -13.46
CA GLU A 56 9.58 10.76 -13.15
C GLU A 56 9.90 10.74 -11.65
N VAL A 57 9.23 11.53 -10.81
CA VAL A 57 9.57 11.66 -9.38
C VAL A 57 8.92 10.54 -8.55
N TYR A 58 7.75 10.02 -8.95
CA TYR A 58 7.07 8.95 -8.23
C TYR A 58 7.46 7.55 -8.69
N ASN A 59 7.88 7.38 -9.94
CA ASN A 59 8.37 6.09 -10.45
C ASN A 59 9.73 5.65 -9.87
N ILE A 60 10.46 6.55 -9.21
CA ILE A 60 11.76 6.21 -8.58
C ILE A 60 11.57 5.39 -7.29
N MET A 61 10.37 5.36 -6.71
CA MET A 61 10.10 4.70 -5.42
C MET A 61 9.29 3.40 -5.54
N THR A 62 8.77 3.08 -6.73
CA THR A 62 8.04 1.83 -6.97
C THR A 62 8.96 0.80 -7.59
N ASP A 63 9.64 0.02 -6.75
CA ASP A 63 10.36 -1.15 -7.22
C ASP A 63 9.39 -2.18 -7.79
N ASP A 64 9.84 -2.89 -8.83
CA ASP A 64 9.02 -3.91 -9.50
C ASP A 64 9.03 -5.22 -8.70
N TYR A 65 7.89 -5.57 -8.12
CA TYR A 65 7.69 -6.81 -7.38
C TYR A 65 7.48 -8.03 -8.29
N SER A 66 7.26 -7.83 -9.60
CA SER A 66 6.82 -8.92 -10.52
C SER A 66 7.77 -10.11 -10.58
N GLU A 67 9.07 -9.87 -10.37
CA GLU A 67 10.11 -10.90 -10.35
C GLU A 67 10.25 -11.61 -8.98
N MET A 68 9.57 -11.11 -7.94
CA MET A 68 9.69 -11.67 -6.60
C MET A 68 8.81 -12.90 -6.43
N LYS A 69 9.38 -13.95 -5.88
CA LYS A 69 8.60 -15.12 -5.46
C LYS A 69 7.68 -14.72 -4.31
N GLY A 70 6.43 -15.16 -4.40
CA GLY A 70 5.38 -14.76 -3.46
C GLY A 70 4.63 -13.49 -3.87
N TYR A 71 5.04 -12.81 -4.93
CA TYR A 71 4.31 -11.67 -5.48
C TYR A 71 2.85 -12.02 -5.81
N ASN A 72 1.94 -11.14 -5.42
CA ASN A 72 0.53 -11.26 -5.75
C ASN A 72 0.02 -9.96 -6.41
N PRO A 73 -0.32 -9.95 -7.71
CA PRO A 73 -0.81 -8.76 -8.39
C PRO A 73 -2.05 -8.14 -7.75
N ALA A 74 -2.91 -8.94 -7.11
CA ALA A 74 -4.11 -8.43 -6.41
C ALA A 74 -3.79 -7.67 -5.11
N ALA A 75 -2.59 -7.86 -4.55
CA ALA A 75 -2.08 -7.13 -3.39
C ALA A 75 -1.23 -5.92 -3.77
N ASP A 76 -0.77 -5.84 -5.02
CA ASP A 76 0.02 -4.73 -5.52
C ASP A 76 -0.90 -3.58 -5.96
N LEU A 77 -1.00 -2.58 -5.13
CA LEU A 77 -1.80 -1.38 -5.37
C LEU A 77 -0.99 -0.21 -5.96
N GLY A 78 0.27 -0.43 -6.32
CA GLY A 78 1.16 0.60 -6.84
C GLY A 78 1.62 1.62 -5.79
N LEU A 79 1.61 1.24 -4.52
CA LEU A 79 1.96 2.10 -3.37
C LEU A 79 3.26 1.69 -2.70
N GLY A 80 4.00 0.74 -3.27
CA GLY A 80 5.25 0.23 -2.70
C GLY A 80 6.29 1.34 -2.54
N CYS A 81 7.01 1.32 -1.42
CA CYS A 81 8.10 2.26 -1.10
C CYS A 81 9.47 1.58 -1.14
N GLY A 82 9.62 0.49 -1.89
CA GLY A 82 10.83 -0.33 -1.97
C GLY A 82 10.52 -1.82 -1.79
N LEU A 83 11.58 -2.63 -1.76
CA LEU A 83 11.53 -4.09 -1.57
C LEU A 83 12.17 -4.45 -0.22
N PRO A 84 11.53 -4.18 0.93
CA PRO A 84 12.14 -4.35 2.25
C PRO A 84 12.53 -5.79 2.54
N THR A 85 11.81 -6.75 1.99
CA THR A 85 12.06 -8.18 2.16
C THR A 85 13.42 -8.62 1.63
N GLN A 86 13.94 -7.96 0.58
CA GLN A 86 15.29 -8.27 0.05
C GLN A 86 16.42 -7.97 1.04
N PHE A 87 16.19 -7.03 1.97
CA PHE A 87 17.21 -6.57 2.93
C PHE A 87 16.97 -7.10 4.34
N ALA A 88 15.78 -7.64 4.62
CA ALA A 88 15.40 -8.09 5.96
C ALA A 88 16.14 -9.35 6.43
N GLY A 89 16.76 -10.10 5.50
CA GLY A 89 17.49 -11.33 5.85
C GLY A 89 16.59 -12.44 6.42
N ILE A 90 15.35 -12.50 5.96
CA ILE A 90 14.33 -13.47 6.37
C ILE A 90 14.82 -14.89 6.09
N LYS A 91 14.59 -15.79 7.03
CA LYS A 91 15.01 -17.21 6.95
C LYS A 91 13.79 -18.14 7.09
N PRO A 92 13.86 -19.36 6.56
CA PRO A 92 12.85 -20.37 6.82
C PRO A 92 12.59 -20.56 8.32
N GLY A 93 11.30 -20.57 8.70
CA GLY A 93 10.86 -20.69 10.10
C GLY A 93 10.76 -19.38 10.88
N ASP A 94 11.19 -18.25 10.33
CA ASP A 94 11.14 -16.96 11.02
C ASP A 94 9.69 -16.48 11.24
N THR A 95 9.52 -15.65 12.26
CA THR A 95 8.31 -14.84 12.46
C THR A 95 8.58 -13.40 12.01
N VAL A 96 7.82 -12.94 11.02
CA VAL A 96 7.93 -11.59 10.44
C VAL A 96 6.73 -10.75 10.85
N LEU A 97 7.01 -9.49 11.24
CA LEU A 97 6.00 -8.47 11.48
C LEU A 97 6.16 -7.35 10.44
N ASP A 98 5.10 -7.10 9.69
CA ASP A 98 5.03 -6.04 8.70
C ASP A 98 4.11 -4.91 9.18
N LEU A 99 4.64 -3.71 9.33
CA LEU A 99 3.92 -2.53 9.79
C LEU A 99 3.56 -1.63 8.62
N GLY A 100 2.26 -1.43 8.40
CA GLY A 100 1.74 -0.77 7.22
C GLY A 100 1.57 -1.74 6.05
N SER A 101 1.11 -2.94 6.35
CA SER A 101 1.08 -4.08 5.41
C SER A 101 0.17 -3.87 4.18
N GLY A 102 -0.69 -2.85 4.19
CA GLY A 102 -1.62 -2.58 3.09
C GLY A 102 -2.44 -3.82 2.71
N ALA A 103 -2.52 -4.12 1.42
CA ALA A 103 -3.20 -5.31 0.89
C ALA A 103 -2.39 -6.62 1.00
N GLY A 104 -1.21 -6.58 1.66
CA GLY A 104 -0.43 -7.75 2.07
C GLY A 104 0.70 -8.16 1.12
N ASN A 105 1.11 -7.34 0.16
CA ASN A 105 2.10 -7.73 -0.84
C ASN A 105 3.43 -8.17 -0.21
N ASP A 106 4.04 -7.34 0.66
CA ASP A 106 5.28 -7.68 1.37
C ASP A 106 5.11 -8.88 2.31
N CYS A 107 3.93 -9.01 2.95
CA CYS A 107 3.61 -10.18 3.76
C CYS A 107 3.64 -11.49 2.95
N PHE A 108 3.17 -11.48 1.70
CA PHE A 108 3.16 -12.68 0.87
C PHE A 108 4.55 -13.04 0.37
N VAL A 109 5.37 -12.04 0.04
CA VAL A 109 6.80 -12.24 -0.25
C VAL A 109 7.51 -12.79 0.98
N ALA A 110 7.32 -12.17 2.15
CA ALA A 110 7.90 -12.65 3.40
C ALA A 110 7.45 -14.10 3.73
N ARG A 111 6.17 -14.44 3.47
CA ARG A 111 5.66 -15.81 3.64
C ARG A 111 6.38 -16.80 2.72
N HIS A 112 6.73 -16.40 1.51
CA HIS A 112 7.51 -17.25 0.62
C HIS A 112 8.89 -17.53 1.21
N GLU A 113 9.55 -16.53 1.77
CA GLU A 113 10.89 -16.66 2.38
C GLU A 113 10.86 -17.47 3.68
N THR A 114 9.88 -17.23 4.57
CA THR A 114 9.77 -17.98 5.85
C THR A 114 9.34 -19.42 5.66
N GLY A 115 8.65 -19.73 4.56
CA GLY A 115 8.09 -21.07 4.32
C GLY A 115 6.86 -21.36 5.19
N GLU A 116 6.44 -22.63 5.20
CA GLU A 116 5.23 -23.07 5.90
C GLU A 116 5.42 -23.12 7.42
N ASP A 117 6.63 -23.35 7.88
CA ASP A 117 6.99 -23.41 9.30
C ASP A 117 7.16 -22.03 9.95
N GLY A 118 7.25 -20.96 9.11
CA GLY A 118 7.33 -19.59 9.57
C GLY A 118 5.96 -18.98 9.84
N ARG A 119 5.95 -17.71 10.28
CA ARG A 119 4.72 -16.94 10.52
C ARG A 119 4.89 -15.51 10.04
N VAL A 120 3.86 -14.96 9.39
CA VAL A 120 3.84 -13.55 9.00
C VAL A 120 2.62 -12.86 9.61
N ILE A 121 2.84 -11.67 10.16
CA ILE A 121 1.81 -10.84 10.77
C ILE A 121 1.87 -9.48 10.11
N GLY A 122 0.85 -9.16 9.31
CA GLY A 122 0.64 -7.84 8.73
C GLY A 122 -0.25 -6.98 9.62
N VAL A 123 0.14 -5.73 9.82
CA VAL A 123 -0.64 -4.74 10.57
C VAL A 123 -0.85 -3.50 9.72
N ASP A 124 -2.10 -3.08 9.61
CA ASP A 124 -2.46 -1.83 8.94
C ASP A 124 -3.58 -1.12 9.72
N PHE A 125 -3.57 0.20 9.70
CA PHE A 125 -4.59 0.99 10.42
C PHE A 125 -5.86 1.22 9.57
N THR A 126 -5.86 0.82 8.29
CA THR A 126 -6.99 0.94 7.36
C THR A 126 -7.77 -0.36 7.28
N PRO A 127 -9.02 -0.44 7.78
CA PRO A 127 -9.81 -1.68 7.79
C PRO A 127 -10.01 -2.29 6.41
N GLU A 128 -10.15 -1.47 5.37
CA GLU A 128 -10.35 -1.89 3.98
C GLU A 128 -9.09 -2.59 3.43
N MET A 129 -7.90 -2.09 3.79
CA MET A 129 -6.63 -2.76 3.46
C MET A 129 -6.55 -4.13 4.13
N ILE A 130 -6.85 -4.22 5.40
CA ILE A 130 -6.88 -5.48 6.15
C ILE A 130 -7.90 -6.46 5.56
N ALA A 131 -9.08 -6.00 5.17
CA ALA A 131 -10.09 -6.85 4.53
C ALA A 131 -9.57 -7.43 3.21
N LYS A 132 -8.96 -6.60 2.37
CA LYS A 132 -8.36 -7.01 1.09
C LYS A 132 -7.19 -7.98 1.30
N ALA A 133 -6.32 -7.70 2.28
CA ALA A 133 -5.20 -8.57 2.62
C ALA A 133 -5.66 -9.97 3.06
N LYS A 134 -6.70 -10.05 3.90
CA LYS A 134 -7.31 -11.33 4.33
C LYS A 134 -7.94 -12.10 3.17
N GLU A 135 -8.64 -11.40 2.27
CA GLU A 135 -9.20 -12.00 1.06
C GLU A 135 -8.09 -12.59 0.18
N ASN A 136 -7.01 -11.84 -0.05
CA ASN A 136 -5.85 -12.29 -0.83
C ASN A 136 -5.17 -13.51 -0.18
N ALA A 137 -4.94 -13.49 1.13
CA ALA A 137 -4.36 -14.62 1.85
C ALA A 137 -5.23 -15.88 1.74
N SER A 138 -6.54 -15.73 1.83
CA SER A 138 -7.51 -16.83 1.66
C SER A 138 -7.45 -17.43 0.26
N LYS A 139 -7.38 -16.60 -0.79
CA LYS A 139 -7.25 -17.05 -2.18
C LYS A 139 -5.94 -17.81 -2.43
N LEU A 140 -4.86 -17.40 -1.75
CA LEU A 140 -3.55 -18.05 -1.82
C LEU A 140 -3.46 -19.32 -0.94
N GLY A 141 -4.46 -19.58 -0.09
CA GLY A 141 -4.49 -20.73 0.80
C GLY A 141 -3.50 -20.64 1.97
N TYR A 142 -2.99 -19.46 2.29
CA TYR A 142 -2.01 -19.27 3.36
C TYR A 142 -2.67 -19.37 4.74
N GLN A 143 -2.15 -20.27 5.59
CA GLN A 143 -2.62 -20.52 6.95
C GLN A 143 -1.75 -19.85 8.01
N ASN A 144 -0.54 -19.46 7.65
CA ASN A 144 0.47 -18.89 8.53
C ASN A 144 0.71 -17.38 8.28
N VAL A 145 -0.23 -16.72 7.60
CA VAL A 145 -0.26 -15.27 7.42
C VAL A 145 -1.50 -14.71 8.12
N GLU A 146 -1.29 -13.75 9.02
CA GLU A 146 -2.34 -13.13 9.82
C GLU A 146 -2.35 -11.61 9.58
N PHE A 147 -3.54 -11.00 9.47
CA PHE A 147 -3.70 -9.56 9.30
C PHE A 147 -4.56 -8.97 10.43
N ARG A 148 -4.09 -7.87 11.01
CA ARG A 148 -4.70 -7.17 12.15
C ARG A 148 -4.87 -5.68 11.89
#